data_a4dc258a66ecaa847c8d284409f79d9d
#
_entry.id   a4dc258a66ecaa847c8d284409f79d9d
#
_cell.length_a   1.000
_cell.length_b   1.000
_cell.length_c   1.000
_cell.angle_alpha   90.00
_cell.angle_beta   90.00
_cell.angle_gamma   90.00
#
_symmetry.space_group_name_H-M   'P 1'
#
loop_
_entity.id
_entity.type
_entity.pdbx_description
1 polymer ?
#
loop_
_entity_poly.entity_id
_entity_poly.type
_entity_poly.pdbx_seq_one_letter_code
_entity_poly.pdbx_strand_id
1 'polypeptide(L)'
;MTFDLRRTIEQPVLSLGAPKSRCSVETIPDRGDKEKIVEESAVQISYALDTFYFLVMGALVMFMAPGFAMLEAGLVRAKNTSEILTKNVALFAIACIMYLFIGYDLMYSGASGWLPGLDLDFGLGEDNAVADVIASDGDTYYAGFSDFFFQVVFVATAMSIISGAVAERIKLWAFLAFAVVMTGVIYPIQGSWSWGGGALSDLGFSDFAGSGIVHMCGAAAALAGVLLLGPRAGKYGANGAVHPIPGANMPLATLGMFILWFGWFGFNGGSELKLSNIEEANAVARVFVNTNMAAAGGLVAALLVAKLSFGKADLTMALNGALAGLVSITADPLSPAPGLSVLIGAIGGVLVVFSIVAFDRIKIDDPVGAISVHGVCGIWGLFAVLLSNGDATFMGQLLGTLAIFVWTFVLSLIVWSIIKAVIGIRISEEEELLGSDAADIGIEAYPEFTRG
;
A
#
# COMPACT_ATOMS: atom_id res chain seq x y z
N MET A 1 19.45 -59.87 -1.24
CA MET A 1 20.78 -59.53 -1.74
C MET A 1 21.53 -58.88 -0.60
N THR A 2 22.35 -59.68 0.05
CA THR A 2 23.21 -59.39 1.18
C THR A 2 24.58 -58.92 0.64
N PHE A 3 24.98 -57.71 1.03
CA PHE A 3 26.36 -57.27 0.72
C PHE A 3 27.22 -57.35 1.98
N ASP A 4 28.26 -58.15 1.83
CA ASP A 4 29.30 -58.49 2.81
C ASP A 4 30.34 -57.36 2.89
N LEU A 5 30.63 -56.84 4.08
CA LEU A 5 31.61 -55.80 4.39
C LEU A 5 32.77 -56.40 5.19
N ARG A 6 33.72 -57.00 4.54
CA ARG A 6 35.05 -57.23 5.10
C ARG A 6 36.12 -57.07 4.03
N ARG A 7 36.77 -55.92 4.00
CA ARG A 7 38.15 -55.78 3.46
C ARG A 7 39.00 -55.04 4.48
N THR A 8 39.87 -55.77 5.07
CA THR A 8 41.05 -55.38 5.85
C THR A 8 41.95 -54.52 5.01
N ILE A 9 42.34 -53.34 5.50
CA ILE A 9 43.44 -52.54 4.95
C ILE A 9 44.46 -52.37 6.07
N GLU A 10 45.63 -52.92 5.83
CA GLU A 10 46.85 -52.75 6.63
C GLU A 10 47.30 -51.29 6.62
N GLN A 11 47.59 -50.75 7.80
CA GLN A 11 48.18 -49.41 7.95
C GLN A 11 49.69 -49.49 8.07
N PRO A 12 50.45 -48.61 7.39
CA PRO A 12 51.86 -48.44 7.73
C PRO A 12 51.98 -47.53 8.96
N VAL A 13 52.80 -47.99 9.90
CA VAL A 13 53.18 -47.25 11.09
C VAL A 13 54.08 -46.09 10.71
N LEU A 14 53.58 -44.87 10.75
CA LEU A 14 54.35 -43.63 10.67
C LEU A 14 54.62 -43.09 12.07
N SER A 15 55.87 -42.88 12.36
CA SER A 15 56.41 -42.35 13.61
C SER A 15 55.79 -41.00 13.98
N LEU A 16 55.17 -40.96 15.14
CA LEU A 16 54.64 -39.75 15.76
C LEU A 16 55.76 -38.83 16.24
N GLY A 17 56.11 -37.83 15.46
CA GLY A 17 56.70 -36.60 15.97
C GLY A 17 55.60 -35.80 16.66
N ALA A 18 55.71 -35.61 17.96
CA ALA A 18 54.76 -34.86 18.76
C ALA A 18 54.62 -33.42 18.22
N PRO A 19 53.38 -32.95 17.83
CA PRO A 19 53.19 -31.55 17.54
C PRO A 19 53.25 -30.80 18.88
N LYS A 20 54.21 -29.86 19.02
CA LYS A 20 54.14 -28.80 20.01
C LYS A 20 52.89 -27.97 19.70
N SER A 21 51.74 -28.34 20.27
CA SER A 21 50.59 -27.47 20.32
C SER A 21 50.99 -26.23 21.15
N ARG A 22 51.31 -25.14 20.46
CA ARG A 22 51.19 -23.83 21.07
C ARG A 22 49.70 -23.68 21.45
N CYS A 23 49.37 -23.94 22.70
CA CYS A 23 48.16 -23.36 23.29
C CYS A 23 48.32 -21.85 23.10
N SER A 24 47.64 -21.29 22.13
CA SER A 24 47.35 -19.87 22.10
C SER A 24 46.51 -19.62 23.34
N VAL A 25 47.08 -19.00 24.36
CA VAL A 25 46.35 -18.45 25.48
C VAL A 25 45.46 -17.38 24.82
N GLU A 26 44.16 -17.72 24.63
CA GLU A 26 43.16 -16.70 24.32
C GLU A 26 43.23 -15.69 25.46
N THR A 27 43.78 -14.53 25.18
CA THR A 27 43.79 -13.41 26.13
C THR A 27 42.35 -13.09 26.45
N ILE A 28 41.95 -13.27 27.73
CA ILE A 28 40.66 -12.85 28.22
C ILE A 28 40.56 -11.36 27.92
N PRO A 29 39.54 -10.89 27.11
CA PRO A 29 39.45 -9.50 26.75
C PRO A 29 39.36 -8.65 28.03
N ASP A 30 40.02 -7.51 28.00
CA ASP A 30 39.96 -6.58 29.11
C ASP A 30 38.55 -5.99 29.29
N ARG A 31 38.33 -5.17 30.30
CA ARG A 31 36.99 -4.61 30.56
C ARG A 31 36.53 -3.70 29.43
N GLY A 32 37.40 -2.92 28.83
CA GLY A 32 37.08 -2.03 27.69
C GLY A 32 36.76 -2.81 26.45
N ASP A 33 37.50 -3.89 26.14
CA ASP A 33 37.22 -4.76 25.02
C ASP A 33 35.85 -5.44 25.17
N LYS A 34 35.48 -5.86 26.40
CA LYS A 34 34.15 -6.46 26.64
C LYS A 34 33.01 -5.47 26.45
N GLU A 35 33.16 -4.25 26.95
CA GLU A 35 32.17 -3.18 26.78
C GLU A 35 31.96 -2.89 25.28
N LYS A 36 33.03 -2.77 24.51
CA LYS A 36 32.98 -2.57 23.05
C LYS A 36 32.30 -3.74 22.32
N ILE A 37 32.62 -4.98 22.66
CA ILE A 37 31.98 -6.18 22.05
C ILE A 37 30.45 -6.18 22.33
N VAL A 38 30.03 -5.79 23.52
CA VAL A 38 28.60 -5.71 23.90
C VAL A 38 27.89 -4.63 23.09
N GLU A 39 28.52 -3.46 22.93
CA GLU A 39 27.97 -2.35 22.17
C GLU A 39 27.84 -2.68 20.67
N GLU A 40 28.88 -3.21 20.05
CA GLU A 40 28.84 -3.69 18.66
C GLU A 40 27.81 -4.80 18.43
N SER A 41 27.64 -5.69 19.43
CA SER A 41 26.62 -6.75 19.36
C SER A 41 25.21 -6.18 19.46
N ALA A 42 25.01 -5.15 20.29
CA ALA A 42 23.70 -4.48 20.40
C ALA A 42 23.31 -3.79 19.08
N VAL A 43 24.24 -3.11 18.43
CA VAL A 43 24.03 -2.49 17.09
C VAL A 43 23.62 -3.54 16.07
N GLN A 44 24.34 -4.68 15.99
CA GLN A 44 24.02 -5.75 15.04
C GLN A 44 22.64 -6.39 15.30
N ILE A 45 22.25 -6.57 16.57
CA ILE A 45 20.94 -7.11 16.94
C ILE A 45 19.84 -6.10 16.57
N SER A 46 20.04 -4.82 16.84
CA SER A 46 19.11 -3.75 16.47
C SER A 46 18.90 -3.69 14.97
N TYR A 47 19.98 -3.70 14.19
CA TYR A 47 19.92 -3.74 12.72
C TYR A 47 19.16 -4.97 12.19
N ALA A 48 19.44 -6.14 12.74
CA ALA A 48 18.76 -7.38 12.34
C ALA A 48 17.25 -7.33 12.68
N LEU A 49 16.90 -6.77 13.86
CA LEU A 49 15.51 -6.62 14.30
C LEU A 49 14.75 -5.63 13.43
N ASP A 50 15.32 -4.47 13.12
CA ASP A 50 14.68 -3.45 12.28
C ASP A 50 14.58 -3.93 10.82
N THR A 51 15.61 -4.59 10.27
CA THR A 51 15.51 -5.25 8.96
C THR A 51 14.39 -6.29 8.91
N PHE A 52 14.28 -7.16 9.92
CA PHE A 52 13.22 -8.15 10.03
C PHE A 52 11.84 -7.48 10.18
N TYR A 53 11.76 -6.39 10.93
CA TYR A 53 10.55 -5.60 11.07
C TYR A 53 10.05 -5.06 9.73
N PHE A 54 10.90 -4.43 8.91
CA PHE A 54 10.56 -3.99 7.56
C PHE A 54 10.00 -5.12 6.70
N LEU A 55 10.67 -6.28 6.70
CA LEU A 55 10.24 -7.43 5.90
C LEU A 55 8.87 -7.97 6.34
N VAL A 56 8.63 -8.08 7.66
CA VAL A 56 7.34 -8.56 8.19
C VAL A 56 6.24 -7.54 7.92
N MET A 57 6.48 -6.26 8.16
CA MET A 57 5.50 -5.20 7.91
C MET A 57 5.21 -5.06 6.41
N GLY A 58 6.22 -5.13 5.55
CA GLY A 58 6.05 -5.18 4.10
C GLY A 58 5.21 -6.39 3.64
N ALA A 59 5.42 -7.56 4.24
CA ALA A 59 4.62 -8.74 3.96
C ALA A 59 3.14 -8.57 4.40
N LEU A 60 2.88 -7.90 5.52
CA LEU A 60 1.52 -7.55 5.93
C LEU A 60 0.87 -6.58 4.92
N VAL A 61 1.60 -5.57 4.44
CA VAL A 61 1.09 -4.65 3.40
C VAL A 61 0.87 -5.39 2.08
N MET A 62 1.74 -6.32 1.69
CA MET A 62 1.52 -7.17 0.51
C MET A 62 0.17 -7.91 0.58
N PHE A 63 -0.27 -8.32 1.76
CA PHE A 63 -1.60 -8.92 1.96
C PHE A 63 -2.75 -7.97 1.59
N MET A 64 -2.53 -6.68 1.44
CA MET A 64 -3.54 -5.77 0.91
C MET A 64 -3.85 -6.05 -0.57
N ALA A 65 -2.93 -6.61 -1.35
CA ALA A 65 -3.20 -7.00 -2.74
C ALA A 65 -4.31 -8.06 -2.83
N PRO A 66 -4.26 -9.23 -2.14
CA PRO A 66 -5.41 -10.12 -2.08
C PRO A 66 -6.63 -9.50 -1.39
N GLY A 67 -6.45 -8.55 -0.45
CA GLY A 67 -7.53 -7.79 0.17
C GLY A 67 -8.33 -6.98 -0.86
N PHE A 68 -7.67 -6.19 -1.69
CA PHE A 68 -8.28 -5.47 -2.81
C PHE A 68 -8.92 -6.44 -3.81
N ALA A 69 -8.19 -7.49 -4.21
CA ALA A 69 -8.72 -8.49 -5.14
C ALA A 69 -10.04 -9.10 -4.65
N MET A 70 -10.14 -9.49 -3.38
CA MET A 70 -11.35 -10.08 -2.81
C MET A 70 -12.47 -9.06 -2.59
N LEU A 71 -12.13 -7.85 -2.13
CA LEU A 71 -13.11 -6.76 -1.98
C LEU A 71 -13.74 -6.42 -3.34
N GLU A 72 -12.92 -6.18 -4.35
CA GLU A 72 -13.35 -5.83 -5.69
C GLU A 72 -14.14 -6.96 -6.36
N ALA A 73 -13.64 -8.21 -6.28
CA ALA A 73 -14.33 -9.39 -6.81
C ALA A 73 -15.72 -9.58 -6.17
N GLY A 74 -15.87 -9.21 -4.90
CA GLY A 74 -17.15 -9.23 -4.22
C GLY A 74 -18.11 -8.10 -4.62
N LEU A 75 -17.59 -6.94 -4.99
CA LEU A 75 -18.34 -5.72 -5.30
C LEU A 75 -18.65 -5.55 -6.80
N VAL A 76 -17.94 -6.23 -7.71
CA VAL A 76 -18.29 -6.26 -9.14
C VAL A 76 -19.37 -7.31 -9.41
N ARG A 77 -19.99 -7.24 -10.62
CA ARG A 77 -20.89 -8.29 -11.09
C ARG A 77 -20.12 -9.58 -11.43
N ALA A 78 -20.72 -10.75 -11.22
CA ALA A 78 -20.11 -12.06 -11.39
C ALA A 78 -19.37 -12.24 -12.72
N LYS A 79 -19.91 -11.67 -13.80
CA LYS A 79 -19.36 -11.73 -15.16
C LYS A 79 -18.09 -10.90 -15.41
N ASN A 80 -17.58 -10.22 -14.37
CA ASN A 80 -16.37 -9.37 -14.41
C ASN A 80 -15.36 -9.75 -13.31
N THR A 81 -15.55 -10.93 -12.69
CA THR A 81 -14.74 -11.33 -11.52
C THR A 81 -13.36 -11.84 -11.94
N SER A 82 -13.25 -12.64 -12.99
CA SER A 82 -11.94 -13.12 -13.49
C SER A 82 -11.09 -11.97 -14.04
N GLU A 83 -11.71 -11.00 -14.70
CA GLU A 83 -11.02 -9.80 -15.18
C GLU A 83 -10.43 -9.00 -14.01
N ILE A 84 -11.24 -8.74 -12.98
CA ILE A 84 -10.77 -7.96 -11.81
C ILE A 84 -9.62 -8.67 -11.07
N LEU A 85 -9.69 -10.01 -10.95
CA LEU A 85 -8.62 -10.80 -10.35
C LEU A 85 -7.35 -10.78 -11.20
N THR A 86 -7.47 -10.96 -12.51
CA THR A 86 -6.33 -10.88 -13.45
C THR A 86 -5.67 -9.52 -13.39
N LYS A 87 -6.47 -8.45 -13.36
CA LYS A 87 -6.00 -7.08 -13.24
C LYS A 87 -5.23 -6.84 -11.94
N ASN A 88 -5.75 -7.31 -10.80
CA ASN A 88 -5.09 -7.16 -9.50
C ASN A 88 -3.74 -7.90 -9.43
N VAL A 89 -3.66 -9.13 -9.94
CA VAL A 89 -2.40 -9.89 -9.98
C VAL A 89 -1.38 -9.21 -10.90
N ALA A 90 -1.81 -8.77 -12.09
CA ALA A 90 -0.93 -8.14 -13.06
C ALA A 90 -0.41 -6.77 -12.61
N LEU A 91 -1.29 -5.92 -12.03
CA LEU A 91 -0.86 -4.60 -11.53
C LEU A 91 0.19 -4.72 -10.43
N PHE A 92 0.05 -5.69 -9.53
CA PHE A 92 1.02 -5.93 -8.45
C PHE A 92 2.40 -6.29 -9.03
N ALA A 93 2.44 -7.21 -10.00
CA ALA A 93 3.68 -7.59 -10.65
C ALA A 93 4.34 -6.42 -11.41
N ILE A 94 3.52 -5.62 -12.14
CA ILE A 94 4.01 -4.43 -12.84
C ILE A 94 4.55 -3.40 -11.85
N ALA A 95 3.86 -3.15 -10.73
CA ALA A 95 4.33 -2.23 -9.70
C ALA A 95 5.71 -2.65 -9.17
N CYS A 96 5.89 -3.94 -8.84
CA CYS A 96 7.18 -4.47 -8.39
C CYS A 96 8.30 -4.23 -9.41
N ILE A 97 8.04 -4.49 -10.69
CA ILE A 97 9.04 -4.36 -11.76
C ILE A 97 9.37 -2.89 -12.03
N MET A 98 8.34 -2.04 -12.18
CA MET A 98 8.54 -0.63 -12.53
C MET A 98 9.18 0.15 -11.40
N TYR A 99 8.82 -0.17 -10.16
CA TYR A 99 9.42 0.48 -9.01
C TYR A 99 10.89 0.07 -8.82
N LEU A 100 11.24 -1.20 -9.08
CA LEU A 100 12.62 -1.67 -9.06
C LEU A 100 13.49 -0.93 -10.09
N PHE A 101 13.01 -0.82 -11.34
CA PHE A 101 13.84 -0.28 -12.42
C PHE A 101 13.91 1.24 -12.47
N ILE A 102 12.91 1.94 -11.94
CA ILE A 102 12.79 3.39 -12.11
C ILE A 102 12.31 4.07 -10.82
N GLY A 103 11.24 3.54 -10.22
CA GLY A 103 10.47 4.28 -9.22
C GLY A 103 11.24 4.50 -7.91
N TYR A 104 11.98 3.52 -7.44
CA TYR A 104 12.71 3.62 -6.18
C TYR A 104 13.80 4.69 -6.25
N ASP A 105 14.57 4.71 -7.33
CA ASP A 105 15.60 5.74 -7.56
C ASP A 105 14.97 7.14 -7.68
N LEU A 106 13.88 7.29 -8.47
CA LEU A 106 13.17 8.56 -8.56
C LEU A 106 12.67 9.07 -7.20
N MET A 107 12.33 8.17 -6.29
CA MET A 107 11.79 8.53 -4.99
C MET A 107 12.87 8.86 -3.96
N TYR A 108 13.98 8.09 -3.94
CA TYR A 108 14.94 8.10 -2.84
C TYR A 108 16.39 8.45 -3.21
N SER A 109 16.74 8.64 -4.50
CA SER A 109 18.11 8.99 -4.88
C SER A 109 18.49 10.47 -4.69
N GLY A 110 17.82 11.16 -3.75
CA GLY A 110 18.11 12.53 -3.38
C GLY A 110 17.29 13.56 -4.14
N ALA A 111 16.07 13.81 -3.69
CA ALA A 111 15.21 14.86 -4.23
C ALA A 111 15.81 16.26 -3.95
N SER A 112 15.74 17.15 -4.94
CA SER A 112 16.10 18.56 -4.79
C SER A 112 14.86 19.45 -4.98
N GLY A 113 14.25 19.84 -3.86
CA GLY A 113 13.00 20.58 -3.89
C GLY A 113 11.87 19.78 -4.54
N TRP A 114 11.36 20.23 -5.69
CA TRP A 114 10.30 19.56 -6.45
C TRP A 114 10.81 18.57 -7.51
N LEU A 115 12.12 18.48 -7.72
CA LEU A 115 12.72 17.56 -8.68
C LEU A 115 13.12 16.26 -7.98
N PRO A 116 12.75 15.09 -8.54
CA PRO A 116 13.18 13.80 -8.02
C PRO A 116 14.69 13.60 -8.24
N GLY A 117 15.26 12.61 -7.58
CA GLY A 117 16.58 12.10 -7.94
C GLY A 117 16.58 11.54 -9.36
N LEU A 118 17.68 11.70 -10.06
CA LEU A 118 17.85 11.20 -11.44
C LEU A 118 19.01 10.21 -11.56
N ASP A 119 19.53 9.71 -10.44
CA ASP A 119 20.57 8.70 -10.44
C ASP A 119 19.90 7.33 -10.55
N LEU A 120 19.70 6.90 -11.80
CA LEU A 120 19.06 5.63 -12.12
C LEU A 120 20.17 4.57 -12.26
N ASP A 121 20.44 3.85 -11.19
CA ASP A 121 21.44 2.78 -11.21
C ASP A 121 20.83 1.41 -11.57
N PHE A 122 19.50 1.35 -11.72
CA PHE A 122 18.71 0.14 -12.05
C PHE A 122 18.89 -1.01 -11.04
N GLY A 123 19.23 -0.70 -9.82
CA GLY A 123 19.48 -1.66 -8.75
C GLY A 123 19.15 -1.07 -7.38
N LEU A 124 19.46 -1.83 -6.34
CA LEU A 124 19.23 -1.42 -4.96
C LEU A 124 20.54 -1.14 -4.20
N GLY A 125 21.63 -0.97 -4.93
CA GLY A 125 22.96 -0.85 -4.35
C GLY A 125 23.52 -2.16 -3.80
N GLU A 126 24.57 -2.05 -3.00
CA GLU A 126 25.22 -3.18 -2.33
C GLU A 126 24.68 -3.36 -0.90
N ASP A 127 24.88 -4.55 -0.34
CA ASP A 127 24.58 -4.80 1.08
C ASP A 127 25.46 -3.93 1.99
N ASN A 128 24.87 -3.46 3.09
CA ASN A 128 25.61 -2.68 4.09
C ASN A 128 26.71 -3.51 4.73
N ALA A 129 27.95 -3.05 4.67
CA ALA A 129 29.06 -3.73 5.33
C ALA A 129 28.94 -3.58 6.86
N VAL A 130 29.27 -4.65 7.59
CA VAL A 130 29.19 -4.68 9.07
C VAL A 130 29.95 -3.51 9.74
N ALA A 131 31.13 -3.19 9.18
CA ALA A 131 31.95 -2.09 9.71
C ALA A 131 31.27 -0.73 9.56
N ASP A 132 30.58 -0.50 8.43
CA ASP A 132 29.88 0.75 8.13
C ASP A 132 28.62 0.89 9.00
N VAL A 133 27.89 -0.19 9.22
CA VAL A 133 26.73 -0.20 10.14
C VAL A 133 27.16 0.13 11.58
N ILE A 134 28.26 -0.47 12.05
CA ILE A 134 28.78 -0.16 13.40
C ILE A 134 29.28 1.27 13.49
N ALA A 135 29.89 1.79 12.43
CA ALA A 135 30.45 3.14 12.41
C ALA A 135 29.37 4.23 12.24
N SER A 136 28.16 3.89 11.80
CA SER A 136 27.09 4.86 11.54
C SER A 136 26.41 5.39 12.79
N ASP A 137 26.72 4.85 13.97
CA ASP A 137 26.11 5.24 15.27
C ASP A 137 24.54 5.17 15.26
N GLY A 138 24.01 4.22 14.49
CA GLY A 138 22.56 3.98 14.36
C GLY A 138 21.86 4.72 13.23
N ASP A 139 22.57 5.48 12.38
CA ASP A 139 22.01 6.10 11.19
C ASP A 139 21.64 5.04 10.14
N THR A 140 22.48 4.00 10.01
CA THR A 140 22.21 2.86 9.14
C THR A 140 21.65 1.71 10.00
N TYR A 141 20.32 1.61 10.10
CA TYR A 141 19.66 0.68 11.01
C TYR A 141 18.85 -0.44 10.33
N TYR A 142 18.79 -0.48 9.00
CA TYR A 142 18.13 -1.53 8.22
C TYR A 142 18.85 -1.81 6.90
N ALA A 143 18.54 -2.96 6.27
CA ALA A 143 19.04 -3.32 4.96
C ALA A 143 18.26 -2.60 3.84
N GLY A 144 18.95 -2.03 2.84
CA GLY A 144 18.29 -1.33 1.72
C GLY A 144 17.28 -2.20 0.97
N PHE A 145 17.55 -3.49 0.81
CA PHE A 145 16.60 -4.44 0.22
C PHE A 145 15.31 -4.59 1.04
N SER A 146 15.36 -4.46 2.35
CA SER A 146 14.16 -4.52 3.20
C SER A 146 13.31 -3.25 3.08
N ASP A 147 13.93 -2.09 2.93
CA ASP A 147 13.23 -0.84 2.64
C ASP A 147 12.54 -0.89 1.26
N PHE A 148 13.27 -1.28 0.22
CA PHE A 148 12.68 -1.47 -1.10
C PHE A 148 11.43 -2.36 -1.04
N PHE A 149 11.53 -3.52 -0.38
CA PHE A 149 10.41 -4.44 -0.25
C PHE A 149 9.21 -3.80 0.48
N PHE A 150 9.47 -3.02 1.52
CA PHE A 150 8.45 -2.29 2.26
C PHE A 150 7.81 -1.18 1.40
N GLN A 151 8.61 -0.44 0.63
CA GLN A 151 8.11 0.68 -0.18
C GLN A 151 7.34 0.23 -1.43
N VAL A 152 7.76 -0.85 -2.10
CA VAL A 152 7.10 -1.31 -3.34
C VAL A 152 5.66 -1.73 -3.13
N VAL A 153 5.30 -2.23 -1.97
CA VAL A 153 3.92 -2.65 -1.66
C VAL A 153 2.98 -1.45 -1.45
N PHE A 154 3.50 -0.28 -1.09
CA PHE A 154 2.74 0.98 -1.05
C PHE A 154 2.43 1.50 -2.46
N VAL A 155 3.39 1.40 -3.37
CA VAL A 155 3.20 1.73 -4.79
C VAL A 155 2.12 0.85 -5.41
N ALA A 156 2.18 -0.46 -5.15
CA ALA A 156 1.17 -1.41 -5.59
C ALA A 156 -0.22 -1.08 -4.99
N THR A 157 -0.28 -0.65 -3.73
CA THR A 157 -1.51 -0.22 -3.07
C THR A 157 -2.13 0.99 -3.76
N ALA A 158 -1.35 2.03 -4.09
CA ALA A 158 -1.84 3.19 -4.82
C ALA A 158 -2.45 2.80 -6.18
N MET A 159 -1.84 1.84 -6.89
CA MET A 159 -2.36 1.33 -8.17
C MET A 159 -3.61 0.48 -7.98
N SER A 160 -3.72 -0.30 -6.89
CA SER A 160 -4.89 -1.11 -6.57
C SER A 160 -6.15 -0.26 -6.35
N ILE A 161 -6.03 0.93 -5.77
CA ILE A 161 -7.14 1.88 -5.59
C ILE A 161 -7.80 2.23 -6.93
N ILE A 162 -7.01 2.37 -8.00
CA ILE A 162 -7.51 2.71 -9.34
C ILE A 162 -8.30 1.54 -9.94
N SER A 163 -7.89 0.30 -9.64
CA SER A 163 -8.48 -0.93 -10.17
C SER A 163 -9.99 -0.99 -9.95
N GLY A 164 -10.44 -0.80 -8.71
CA GLY A 164 -11.86 -0.85 -8.36
C GLY A 164 -12.69 0.27 -8.98
N ALA A 165 -12.15 1.49 -9.03
CA ALA A 165 -12.86 2.65 -9.57
C ALA A 165 -13.18 2.53 -11.06
N VAL A 166 -12.31 1.90 -11.86
CA VAL A 166 -12.50 1.73 -13.33
C VAL A 166 -13.10 0.38 -13.70
N ALA A 167 -13.42 -0.47 -12.74
CA ALA A 167 -13.89 -1.83 -12.94
C ALA A 167 -15.10 -1.94 -13.87
N GLU A 168 -15.25 -3.12 -14.46
CA GLU A 168 -16.35 -3.56 -15.33
C GLU A 168 -16.42 -2.93 -16.73
N ARG A 169 -15.63 -1.89 -17.04
CA ARG A 169 -15.69 -1.19 -18.35
C ARG A 169 -14.33 -0.75 -18.89
N ILE A 170 -13.25 -0.92 -18.15
CA ILE A 170 -11.89 -0.64 -18.63
C ILE A 170 -11.36 -1.81 -19.48
N LYS A 171 -10.57 -1.53 -20.52
CA LYS A 171 -9.78 -2.55 -21.20
C LYS A 171 -8.59 -2.95 -20.35
N LEU A 172 -8.36 -4.25 -20.15
CA LEU A 172 -7.24 -4.76 -19.34
C LEU A 172 -5.89 -4.16 -19.76
N TRP A 173 -5.56 -4.24 -21.05
CA TRP A 173 -4.26 -3.77 -21.54
C TRP A 173 -4.07 -2.25 -21.42
N ALA A 174 -5.13 -1.47 -21.51
CA ALA A 174 -5.09 -0.03 -21.27
C ALA A 174 -4.81 0.27 -19.80
N PHE A 175 -5.43 -0.49 -18.90
CA PHE A 175 -5.16 -0.39 -17.45
C PHE A 175 -3.71 -0.76 -17.11
N LEU A 176 -3.19 -1.85 -17.69
CA LEU A 176 -1.81 -2.28 -17.45
C LEU A 176 -0.78 -1.29 -18.01
N ALA A 177 -1.07 -0.67 -19.16
CA ALA A 177 -0.22 0.40 -19.71
C ALA A 177 -0.19 1.64 -18.78
N PHE A 178 -1.33 1.98 -18.17
CA PHE A 178 -1.37 3.04 -17.16
C PHE A 178 -0.58 2.66 -15.91
N ALA A 179 -0.68 1.40 -15.46
CA ALA A 179 0.05 0.91 -14.29
C ALA A 179 1.56 1.11 -14.42
N VAL A 180 2.13 0.89 -15.61
CA VAL A 180 3.56 1.13 -15.89
C VAL A 180 3.96 2.58 -15.55
N VAL A 181 3.18 3.55 -16.02
CA VAL A 181 3.50 4.98 -15.83
C VAL A 181 3.18 5.43 -14.39
N MET A 182 2.08 4.94 -13.83
CA MET A 182 1.67 5.30 -12.46
C MET A 182 2.71 4.84 -11.45
N THR A 183 3.17 3.60 -11.55
CA THR A 183 4.05 2.99 -10.55
C THR A 183 5.53 3.29 -10.78
N GLY A 184 5.94 3.56 -12.03
CA GLY A 184 7.31 3.92 -12.36
C GLY A 184 7.60 5.42 -12.27
N VAL A 185 6.59 6.30 -12.45
CA VAL A 185 6.84 7.74 -12.61
C VAL A 185 5.92 8.61 -11.75
N ILE A 186 4.58 8.49 -11.90
CA ILE A 186 3.66 9.47 -11.29
C ILE A 186 3.73 9.40 -9.76
N TYR A 187 3.61 8.20 -9.20
CA TYR A 187 3.67 7.97 -7.76
C TYR A 187 5.04 8.30 -7.17
N PRO A 188 6.17 7.79 -7.70
CA PRO A 188 7.49 8.04 -7.12
C PRO A 188 7.87 9.52 -7.05
N ILE A 189 7.56 10.29 -8.10
CA ILE A 189 7.91 11.70 -8.12
C ILE A 189 7.18 12.49 -7.03
N GLN A 190 5.89 12.28 -6.82
CA GLN A 190 5.19 12.96 -5.73
C GLN A 190 5.59 12.43 -4.34
N GLY A 191 5.93 11.14 -4.24
CA GLY A 191 6.45 10.55 -3.01
C GLY A 191 7.80 11.13 -2.60
N SER A 192 8.66 11.45 -3.57
CA SER A 192 9.97 12.07 -3.32
C SER A 192 9.86 13.45 -2.64
N TRP A 193 8.74 14.16 -2.81
CA TRP A 193 8.58 15.50 -2.24
C TRP A 193 8.45 15.51 -0.71
N SER A 194 8.02 14.41 -0.11
CA SER A 194 7.92 14.25 1.34
C SER A 194 8.85 13.13 1.82
N TRP A 195 8.54 11.87 1.51
CA TRP A 195 9.30 10.73 2.02
C TRP A 195 10.73 10.64 1.46
N GLY A 196 10.97 11.18 0.26
CA GLY A 196 12.30 11.31 -0.33
C GLY A 196 13.07 12.57 0.10
N GLY A 197 12.58 13.33 1.09
CA GLY A 197 13.26 14.52 1.60
C GLY A 197 13.15 15.76 0.70
N GLY A 198 12.16 15.81 -0.21
CA GLY A 198 11.96 16.93 -1.13
C GLY A 198 11.21 18.13 -0.50
N ALA A 199 10.63 18.98 -1.36
CA ALA A 199 10.09 20.30 -0.98
C ALA A 199 9.01 20.27 0.12
N LEU A 200 8.22 19.21 0.26
CA LEU A 200 7.15 19.15 1.25
C LEU A 200 7.67 18.86 2.66
N SER A 201 8.83 18.20 2.80
CA SER A 201 9.44 17.94 4.11
C SER A 201 9.79 19.23 4.85
N ASP A 202 10.16 20.30 4.13
CA ASP A 202 10.54 21.58 4.73
C ASP A 202 9.33 22.51 5.00
N LEU A 203 8.13 22.17 4.50
CA LEU A 203 6.95 23.04 4.58
C LEU A 203 6.01 22.74 5.75
N GLY A 204 6.39 21.83 6.65
CA GLY A 204 5.52 21.38 7.74
C GLY A 204 4.35 20.52 7.26
N PHE A 205 4.53 19.83 6.13
CA PHE A 205 3.62 18.77 5.66
C PHE A 205 3.96 17.48 6.40
N SER A 206 2.94 16.82 6.91
CA SER A 206 3.06 15.54 7.62
C SER A 206 2.07 14.55 7.04
N ASP A 207 2.59 13.42 6.60
CA ASP A 207 1.80 12.28 6.12
C ASP A 207 2.57 10.99 6.47
N PHE A 208 2.37 10.52 7.69
CA PHE A 208 3.14 9.45 8.33
C PHE A 208 3.17 8.16 7.49
N ALA A 209 2.00 7.69 7.08
CA ALA A 209 1.91 6.44 6.32
C ALA A 209 1.20 6.58 4.97
N GLY A 210 0.76 7.77 4.54
CA GLY A 210 0.33 8.01 3.18
C GLY A 210 -1.17 8.18 2.95
N SER A 211 -1.92 8.87 3.84
CA SER A 211 -3.30 9.30 3.51
C SER A 211 -3.35 10.11 2.21
N GLY A 212 -2.35 10.97 1.99
CA GLY A 212 -2.19 11.75 0.76
C GLY A 212 -1.33 11.04 -0.27
N ILE A 213 -0.11 10.67 0.13
CA ILE A 213 0.93 10.13 -0.77
C ILE A 213 0.49 8.83 -1.45
N VAL A 214 -0.28 7.99 -0.76
CA VAL A 214 -0.78 6.71 -1.31
C VAL A 214 -2.25 6.80 -1.67
N HIS A 215 -3.10 7.11 -0.68
CA HIS A 215 -4.55 6.96 -0.84
C HIS A 215 -5.16 8.06 -1.71
N MET A 216 -4.93 9.33 -1.40
CA MET A 216 -5.42 10.43 -2.23
C MET A 216 -4.77 10.43 -3.62
N CYS A 217 -3.50 10.07 -3.72
CA CYS A 217 -2.79 9.88 -4.99
C CYS A 217 -3.50 8.83 -5.86
N GLY A 218 -3.74 7.62 -5.35
CA GLY A 218 -4.48 6.57 -6.07
C GLY A 218 -5.88 7.03 -6.47
N ALA A 219 -6.60 7.71 -5.58
CA ALA A 219 -7.95 8.23 -5.85
C ALA A 219 -7.97 9.37 -6.89
N ALA A 220 -6.97 10.24 -6.91
CA ALA A 220 -6.84 11.30 -7.92
C ALA A 220 -6.61 10.72 -9.33
N ALA A 221 -5.76 9.70 -9.43
CA ALA A 221 -5.53 8.97 -10.68
C ALA A 221 -6.78 8.19 -11.12
N ALA A 222 -7.49 7.58 -10.17
CA ALA A 222 -8.77 6.92 -10.39
C ALA A 222 -9.83 7.89 -10.92
N LEU A 223 -9.96 9.06 -10.30
CA LEU A 223 -10.91 10.10 -10.72
C LEU A 223 -10.64 10.55 -12.16
N ALA A 224 -9.38 10.78 -12.53
CA ALA A 224 -9.00 11.12 -13.91
C ALA A 224 -9.43 10.04 -14.90
N GLY A 225 -9.18 8.76 -14.56
CA GLY A 225 -9.61 7.60 -15.36
C GLY A 225 -11.13 7.50 -15.50
N VAL A 226 -11.87 7.60 -14.41
CA VAL A 226 -13.33 7.51 -14.38
C VAL A 226 -14.00 8.61 -15.21
N LEU A 227 -13.48 9.84 -15.15
CA LEU A 227 -14.00 10.96 -15.96
C LEU A 227 -13.84 10.73 -17.47
N LEU A 228 -12.71 10.17 -17.91
CA LEU A 228 -12.47 9.85 -19.34
C LEU A 228 -13.19 8.58 -19.81
N LEU A 229 -13.40 7.63 -18.90
CA LEU A 229 -14.02 6.33 -19.18
C LEU A 229 -15.55 6.44 -19.25
N GLY A 230 -16.13 7.27 -18.39
CA GLY A 230 -17.57 7.41 -18.24
C GLY A 230 -18.20 6.31 -17.35
N PRO A 231 -19.51 6.40 -17.11
CA PRO A 231 -20.23 5.45 -16.26
C PRO A 231 -20.45 4.09 -16.95
N ARG A 232 -20.70 3.07 -16.13
CA ARG A 232 -21.15 1.74 -16.61
C ARG A 232 -22.50 1.84 -17.34
N ALA A 233 -22.71 0.98 -18.30
CA ALA A 233 -23.97 0.90 -19.04
C ALA A 233 -25.14 0.68 -18.08
N GLY A 234 -26.16 1.51 -18.21
CA GLY A 234 -27.38 1.44 -17.38
C GLY A 234 -27.27 2.01 -15.98
N LYS A 235 -26.11 2.52 -15.54
CA LYS A 235 -25.93 3.11 -14.20
C LYS A 235 -26.80 4.36 -13.97
N TYR A 236 -26.95 5.19 -14.99
CA TYR A 236 -27.76 6.42 -14.91
C TYR A 236 -28.86 6.42 -15.97
N GLY A 237 -30.10 6.67 -15.53
CA GLY A 237 -31.25 6.80 -16.41
C GLY A 237 -31.37 8.20 -17.05
N ALA A 238 -32.22 8.31 -18.07
CA ALA A 238 -32.45 9.54 -18.83
C ALA A 238 -32.90 10.73 -17.98
N ASN A 239 -33.62 10.47 -16.89
CA ASN A 239 -34.13 11.48 -15.96
C ASN A 239 -33.18 11.75 -14.77
N GLY A 240 -31.91 11.35 -14.86
CA GLY A 240 -30.97 11.46 -13.78
C GLY A 240 -31.15 10.40 -12.66
N ALA A 241 -31.98 9.40 -12.87
CA ALA A 241 -32.14 8.29 -11.93
C ALA A 241 -30.81 7.53 -11.78
N VAL A 242 -30.47 7.19 -10.55
CA VAL A 242 -29.32 6.34 -10.24
C VAL A 242 -29.80 4.91 -10.07
N HIS A 243 -29.29 4.00 -10.87
CA HIS A 243 -29.64 2.59 -10.77
C HIS A 243 -28.56 1.85 -9.98
N PRO A 244 -28.88 1.19 -8.86
CA PRO A 244 -27.92 0.37 -8.13
C PRO A 244 -27.42 -0.80 -8.99
N ILE A 245 -26.12 -1.02 -9.00
CA ILE A 245 -25.50 -2.20 -9.58
C ILE A 245 -24.86 -2.96 -8.42
N PRO A 246 -25.56 -3.96 -7.83
CA PRO A 246 -25.05 -4.67 -6.68
C PRO A 246 -23.89 -5.59 -7.03
N GLY A 247 -22.95 -5.73 -6.09
CA GLY A 247 -21.87 -6.70 -6.17
C GLY A 247 -22.37 -8.16 -6.09
N ALA A 248 -21.59 -9.06 -6.66
CA ALA A 248 -21.97 -10.46 -6.79
C ALA A 248 -21.80 -11.30 -5.51
N ASN A 249 -20.86 -10.92 -4.62
CA ASN A 249 -20.47 -11.77 -3.50
C ASN A 249 -20.08 -10.97 -2.23
N MET A 250 -21.07 -10.70 -1.39
CA MET A 250 -20.86 -9.93 -0.15
C MET A 250 -19.95 -10.63 0.88
N PRO A 251 -19.99 -11.98 1.07
CA PRO A 251 -19.00 -12.68 1.89
C PRO A 251 -17.57 -12.43 1.43
N LEU A 252 -17.31 -12.46 0.12
CA LEU A 252 -15.98 -12.22 -0.44
C LEU A 252 -15.54 -10.76 -0.25
N ALA A 253 -16.45 -9.79 -0.48
CA ALA A 253 -16.18 -8.39 -0.20
C ALA A 253 -15.85 -8.14 1.29
N THR A 254 -16.57 -8.81 2.19
CA THR A 254 -16.31 -8.73 3.63
C THR A 254 -14.96 -9.31 4.00
N LEU A 255 -14.60 -10.45 3.43
CA LEU A 255 -13.27 -11.06 3.63
C LEU A 255 -12.17 -10.12 3.12
N GLY A 256 -12.34 -9.55 1.93
CA GLY A 256 -11.40 -8.57 1.36
C GLY A 256 -11.18 -7.37 2.27
N MET A 257 -12.25 -6.81 2.83
CA MET A 257 -12.15 -5.70 3.79
C MET A 257 -11.34 -6.08 5.04
N PHE A 258 -11.55 -7.28 5.62
CA PHE A 258 -10.78 -7.70 6.79
C PHE A 258 -9.32 -7.98 6.46
N ILE A 259 -9.02 -8.50 5.27
CA ILE A 259 -7.63 -8.67 4.80
C ILE A 259 -6.96 -7.29 4.64
N LEU A 260 -7.66 -6.29 4.09
CA LEU A 260 -7.16 -4.91 4.03
C LEU A 260 -6.92 -4.33 5.43
N TRP A 261 -7.86 -4.51 6.35
CA TRP A 261 -7.69 -4.05 7.74
C TRP A 261 -6.48 -4.71 8.42
N PHE A 262 -6.30 -6.01 8.22
CA PHE A 262 -5.14 -6.74 8.71
C PHE A 262 -3.82 -6.21 8.12
N GLY A 263 -3.77 -6.00 6.80
CA GLY A 263 -2.61 -5.41 6.13
C GLY A 263 -2.29 -3.99 6.60
N TRP A 264 -3.30 -3.26 7.09
CA TRP A 264 -3.13 -1.90 7.59
C TRP A 264 -2.30 -1.81 8.87
N PHE A 265 -2.22 -2.88 9.64
CA PHE A 265 -1.27 -2.95 10.76
C PHE A 265 0.18 -2.91 10.26
N GLY A 266 0.47 -3.56 9.14
CA GLY A 266 1.75 -3.42 8.46
C GLY A 266 1.94 -2.05 7.84
N PHE A 267 0.89 -1.52 7.22
CA PHE A 267 0.90 -0.23 6.52
C PHE A 267 1.23 0.92 7.49
N ASN A 268 0.45 1.09 8.53
CA ASN A 268 0.66 2.14 9.52
C ASN A 268 1.78 1.79 10.50
N GLY A 269 1.80 0.56 11.02
CA GLY A 269 2.80 0.11 11.99
C GLY A 269 4.20 0.14 11.39
N GLY A 270 4.37 -0.42 10.20
CA GLY A 270 5.66 -0.43 9.51
C GLY A 270 6.22 0.95 9.19
N SER A 271 5.34 1.96 9.03
CA SER A 271 5.73 3.35 8.77
C SER A 271 6.34 4.07 9.98
N GLU A 272 6.41 3.44 11.16
CA GLU A 272 7.29 3.86 12.25
C GLU A 272 8.77 3.65 11.89
N LEU A 273 9.03 2.79 10.94
CA LEU A 273 10.33 2.49 10.34
C LEU A 273 11.35 1.85 11.30
N LYS A 274 11.07 1.73 12.58
CA LYS A 274 11.99 1.23 13.60
C LYS A 274 11.24 0.51 14.72
N LEU A 275 11.87 -0.49 15.34
CA LEU A 275 11.32 -1.27 16.47
C LEU A 275 12.34 -1.53 17.57
N SER A 276 13.62 -1.37 17.28
CA SER A 276 14.73 -1.96 18.04
C SER A 276 15.04 -1.32 19.41
N ASN A 277 14.21 -0.36 19.87
CA ASN A 277 14.33 0.22 21.21
C ASN A 277 12.96 0.36 21.89
N ILE A 278 12.95 0.76 23.17
CA ILE A 278 11.74 0.84 24.00
C ILE A 278 10.77 1.91 23.47
N GLU A 279 11.28 3.03 23.02
CA GLU A 279 10.48 4.18 22.55
C GLU A 279 9.74 3.81 21.27
N GLU A 280 10.44 3.25 20.29
CA GLU A 280 9.89 2.81 19.02
C GLU A 280 8.90 1.63 19.21
N ALA A 281 9.23 0.66 20.06
CA ALA A 281 8.31 -0.44 20.36
C ALA A 281 7.00 0.06 21.00
N ASN A 282 7.04 1.07 21.85
CA ASN A 282 5.85 1.73 22.39
C ASN A 282 5.08 2.52 21.33
N ALA A 283 5.78 3.19 20.41
CA ALA A 283 5.19 3.92 19.29
C ALA A 283 4.43 2.95 18.35
N VAL A 284 5.05 1.86 17.93
CA VAL A 284 4.41 0.82 17.12
C VAL A 284 3.15 0.27 17.79
N ALA A 285 3.21 -0.05 19.08
CA ALA A 285 2.06 -0.54 19.83
C ALA A 285 0.90 0.47 19.84
N ARG A 286 1.21 1.77 19.98
CA ARG A 286 0.22 2.87 19.91
C ARG A 286 -0.39 2.99 18.51
N VAL A 287 0.42 2.94 17.46
CA VAL A 287 -0.01 2.97 16.05
C VAL A 287 -1.00 1.83 15.76
N PHE A 288 -0.72 0.62 16.22
CA PHE A 288 -1.63 -0.53 16.06
C PHE A 288 -2.99 -0.29 16.73
N VAL A 289 -2.99 0.20 17.97
CA VAL A 289 -4.24 0.50 18.69
C VAL A 289 -5.02 1.60 17.98
N ASN A 290 -4.38 2.70 17.63
CA ASN A 290 -5.03 3.85 16.99
C ASN A 290 -5.59 3.50 15.61
N THR A 291 -4.85 2.73 14.82
CA THR A 291 -5.31 2.19 13.52
C THR A 291 -6.58 1.36 13.69
N ASN A 292 -6.57 0.43 14.64
CA ASN A 292 -7.73 -0.41 14.93
C ASN A 292 -8.95 0.39 15.43
N MET A 293 -8.74 1.37 16.29
CA MET A 293 -9.80 2.20 16.85
C MET A 293 -10.42 3.12 15.80
N ALA A 294 -9.64 3.67 14.88
CA ALA A 294 -10.15 4.49 13.79
C ALA A 294 -10.99 3.66 12.80
N ALA A 295 -10.56 2.46 12.45
CA ALA A 295 -11.33 1.55 11.62
C ALA A 295 -12.70 1.21 12.25
N ALA A 296 -12.69 0.87 13.53
CA ALA A 296 -13.92 0.57 14.27
C ALA A 296 -14.86 1.79 14.35
N GLY A 297 -14.32 2.99 14.62
CA GLY A 297 -15.06 4.25 14.61
C GLY A 297 -15.72 4.53 13.27
N GLY A 298 -14.95 4.38 12.18
CA GLY A 298 -15.43 4.59 10.81
C GLY A 298 -16.54 3.62 10.41
N LEU A 299 -16.37 2.32 10.70
CA LEU A 299 -17.37 1.30 10.43
C LEU A 299 -18.70 1.61 11.16
N VAL A 300 -18.65 1.85 12.47
CA VAL A 300 -19.83 2.09 13.28
C VAL A 300 -20.54 3.37 12.84
N ALA A 301 -19.80 4.43 12.57
CA ALA A 301 -20.38 5.70 12.11
C ALA A 301 -21.06 5.54 10.74
N ALA A 302 -20.40 4.89 9.77
CA ALA A 302 -20.98 4.64 8.44
C ALA A 302 -22.26 3.79 8.53
N LEU A 303 -22.26 2.74 9.37
CA LEU A 303 -23.43 1.89 9.58
C LEU A 303 -24.62 2.67 10.17
N LEU A 304 -24.36 3.53 11.17
CA LEU A 304 -25.37 4.39 11.78
C LEU A 304 -25.91 5.42 10.77
N VAL A 305 -25.04 6.10 10.01
CA VAL A 305 -25.45 7.06 8.99
C VAL A 305 -26.26 6.38 7.90
N ALA A 306 -25.87 5.20 7.42
CA ALA A 306 -26.62 4.43 6.44
C ALA A 306 -28.02 4.08 6.98
N LYS A 307 -28.10 3.59 8.23
CA LYS A 307 -29.39 3.28 8.88
C LYS A 307 -30.30 4.50 9.01
N LEU A 308 -29.74 5.64 9.41
CA LEU A 308 -30.52 6.88 9.59
C LEU A 308 -30.94 7.50 8.25
N SER A 309 -30.08 7.46 7.23
CA SER A 309 -30.33 8.09 5.93
C SER A 309 -31.18 7.22 4.98
N PHE A 310 -30.98 5.89 5.01
CA PHE A 310 -31.61 4.95 4.08
C PHE A 310 -32.62 4.00 4.75
N GLY A 311 -32.78 4.07 6.06
CA GLY A 311 -33.70 3.23 6.83
C GLY A 311 -33.22 1.79 7.06
N LYS A 312 -32.07 1.37 6.48
CA LYS A 312 -31.49 0.03 6.63
C LYS A 312 -30.01 0.12 6.93
N ALA A 313 -29.48 -0.83 7.70
CA ALA A 313 -28.05 -1.05 7.82
C ALA A 313 -27.55 -1.61 6.48
N ASP A 314 -26.60 -0.92 5.87
CA ASP A 314 -26.02 -1.29 4.59
C ASP A 314 -24.60 -1.84 4.80
N LEU A 315 -24.40 -3.10 4.39
CA LEU A 315 -23.10 -3.76 4.56
C LEU A 315 -22.01 -3.08 3.74
N THR A 316 -22.31 -2.64 2.50
CA THR A 316 -21.29 -2.01 1.64
C THR A 316 -20.83 -0.68 2.22
N MET A 317 -21.75 0.10 2.81
CA MET A 317 -21.41 1.32 3.55
C MET A 317 -20.58 1.01 4.80
N ALA A 318 -20.87 -0.08 5.52
CA ALA A 318 -20.08 -0.49 6.68
C ALA A 318 -18.63 -0.89 6.28
N LEU A 319 -18.48 -1.67 5.19
CA LEU A 319 -17.17 -2.05 4.66
C LEU A 319 -16.36 -0.80 4.26
N ASN A 320 -16.95 0.10 3.49
CA ASN A 320 -16.32 1.37 3.11
C ASN A 320 -16.06 2.26 4.33
N GLY A 321 -16.91 2.21 5.36
CA GLY A 321 -16.72 2.94 6.61
C GLY A 321 -15.48 2.50 7.39
N ALA A 322 -15.21 1.18 7.46
CA ALA A 322 -13.99 0.65 8.06
C ALA A 322 -12.75 1.17 7.33
N LEU A 323 -12.74 1.06 6.00
CA LEU A 323 -11.63 1.52 5.16
C LEU A 323 -11.46 3.04 5.23
N ALA A 324 -12.55 3.80 5.26
CA ALA A 324 -12.52 5.25 5.44
C ALA A 324 -11.88 5.66 6.79
N GLY A 325 -12.20 4.92 7.86
CA GLY A 325 -11.56 5.12 9.16
C GLY A 325 -10.06 4.85 9.12
N LEU A 326 -9.66 3.76 8.46
CA LEU A 326 -8.26 3.40 8.26
C LEU A 326 -7.50 4.47 7.46
N VAL A 327 -8.04 4.91 6.34
CA VAL A 327 -7.45 5.99 5.53
C VAL A 327 -7.34 7.29 6.33
N SER A 328 -8.37 7.64 7.10
CA SER A 328 -8.42 8.89 7.87
C SER A 328 -7.34 8.99 8.95
N ILE A 329 -6.90 7.87 9.53
CA ILE A 329 -5.88 7.85 10.59
C ILE A 329 -4.46 7.70 10.02
N THR A 330 -4.33 7.30 8.76
CA THR A 330 -3.05 6.90 8.15
C THR A 330 -2.03 8.05 8.08
N ALA A 331 -2.47 9.31 8.01
CA ALA A 331 -1.55 10.47 8.00
C ALA A 331 -0.88 10.72 9.35
N ASP A 332 -1.50 10.31 10.46
CA ASP A 332 -0.90 10.36 11.80
C ASP A 332 -1.57 9.35 12.75
N PRO A 333 -1.17 8.09 12.71
CA PRO A 333 -1.69 7.08 13.63
C PRO A 333 -0.96 7.08 14.98
N LEU A 334 0.13 7.85 15.14
CA LEU A 334 0.98 7.86 16.31
C LEU A 334 0.54 8.87 17.38
N SER A 335 0.31 10.12 16.97
CA SER A 335 0.12 11.25 17.90
C SER A 335 -1.23 11.26 18.62
N PRO A 336 -2.38 10.89 18.02
CA PRO A 336 -3.67 10.99 18.69
C PRO A 336 -3.81 9.98 19.84
N ALA A 337 -4.53 10.39 20.89
CA ALA A 337 -5.01 9.45 21.88
C ALA A 337 -6.04 8.49 21.25
N PRO A 338 -6.21 7.25 21.76
CA PRO A 338 -7.12 6.27 21.16
C PRO A 338 -8.57 6.75 21.00
N GLY A 339 -9.09 7.55 21.94
CA GLY A 339 -10.41 8.16 21.84
C GLY A 339 -10.53 9.17 20.68
N LEU A 340 -9.49 9.94 20.40
CA LEU A 340 -9.42 10.84 19.25
C LEU A 340 -9.32 10.04 17.93
N SER A 341 -8.62 8.94 17.92
CA SER A 341 -8.54 8.04 16.76
C SER A 341 -9.91 7.48 16.38
N VAL A 342 -10.74 7.08 17.37
CA VAL A 342 -12.16 6.71 17.14
C VAL A 342 -12.91 7.85 16.46
N LEU A 343 -12.74 9.09 16.93
CA LEU A 343 -13.44 10.26 16.38
C LEU A 343 -12.96 10.58 14.95
N ILE A 344 -11.65 10.55 14.69
CA ILE A 344 -11.09 10.77 13.35
C ILE A 344 -11.65 9.74 12.38
N GLY A 345 -11.66 8.48 12.75
CA GLY A 345 -12.24 7.41 11.94
C GLY A 345 -13.75 7.56 11.77
N ALA A 346 -14.49 7.92 12.83
CA ALA A 346 -15.94 8.13 12.75
C ALA A 346 -16.32 9.26 11.78
N ILE A 347 -15.58 10.37 11.77
CA ILE A 347 -15.77 11.44 10.78
C ILE A 347 -15.53 10.90 9.36
N GLY A 348 -14.47 10.11 9.13
CA GLY A 348 -14.25 9.42 7.86
C GLY A 348 -15.43 8.54 7.45
N GLY A 349 -15.98 7.77 8.39
CA GLY A 349 -17.17 6.94 8.18
C GLY A 349 -18.42 7.73 7.80
N VAL A 350 -18.62 8.92 8.37
CA VAL A 350 -19.70 9.85 7.96
C VAL A 350 -19.42 10.39 6.54
N LEU A 351 -18.21 10.86 6.29
CA LEU A 351 -17.82 11.46 5.02
C LEU A 351 -17.95 10.49 3.86
N VAL A 352 -17.56 9.23 4.03
CA VAL A 352 -17.63 8.24 2.95
C VAL A 352 -19.05 7.96 2.48
N VAL A 353 -20.02 7.86 3.39
CA VAL A 353 -21.42 7.61 3.03
C VAL A 353 -21.98 8.77 2.20
N PHE A 354 -21.78 10.01 2.65
CA PHE A 354 -22.24 11.17 1.91
C PHE A 354 -21.49 11.40 0.60
N SER A 355 -20.21 11.09 0.56
CA SER A 355 -19.36 11.20 -0.63
C SER A 355 -19.80 10.24 -1.72
N ILE A 356 -20.06 8.96 -1.40
CA ILE A 356 -20.57 7.96 -2.36
C ILE A 356 -21.89 8.47 -2.99
N VAL A 357 -22.81 8.96 -2.18
CA VAL A 357 -24.09 9.50 -2.67
C VAL A 357 -23.87 10.76 -3.51
N ALA A 358 -22.93 11.62 -3.13
CA ALA A 358 -22.62 12.85 -3.87
C ALA A 358 -22.02 12.54 -5.26
N PHE A 359 -21.07 11.62 -5.35
CA PHE A 359 -20.49 11.20 -6.62
C PHE A 359 -21.53 10.57 -7.56
N ASP A 360 -22.42 9.73 -7.02
CA ASP A 360 -23.52 9.18 -7.82
C ASP A 360 -24.44 10.30 -8.36
N ARG A 361 -24.73 11.33 -7.57
CA ARG A 361 -25.58 12.47 -8.01
C ARG A 361 -24.94 13.29 -9.14
N ILE A 362 -23.63 13.46 -9.11
CA ILE A 362 -22.88 14.15 -10.17
C ILE A 362 -22.42 13.21 -11.30
N LYS A 363 -22.91 11.96 -11.29
CA LYS A 363 -22.70 10.93 -12.31
C LYS A 363 -21.23 10.48 -12.47
N ILE A 364 -20.49 10.49 -11.39
CA ILE A 364 -19.17 9.83 -11.29
C ILE A 364 -19.42 8.40 -10.79
N ASP A 365 -19.29 7.43 -11.68
CA ASP A 365 -19.55 6.02 -11.36
C ASP A 365 -18.28 5.34 -10.83
N ASP A 366 -18.23 5.15 -9.54
CA ASP A 366 -17.20 4.42 -8.81
C ASP A 366 -17.80 3.12 -8.23
N PRO A 367 -17.52 1.96 -8.85
CA PRO A 367 -18.15 0.69 -8.49
C PRO A 367 -17.96 0.26 -7.05
N VAL A 368 -16.82 0.57 -6.45
CA VAL A 368 -16.42 0.08 -5.13
C VAL A 368 -16.35 1.19 -4.05
N GLY A 369 -16.48 2.45 -4.46
CA GLY A 369 -16.35 3.60 -3.56
C GLY A 369 -14.91 4.05 -3.29
N ALA A 370 -13.96 3.64 -4.15
CA ALA A 370 -12.53 3.93 -3.96
C ALA A 370 -12.21 5.43 -3.89
N ILE A 371 -12.82 6.26 -4.75
CA ILE A 371 -12.59 7.71 -4.75
C ILE A 371 -13.10 8.33 -3.45
N SER A 372 -14.24 7.85 -2.94
CA SER A 372 -14.80 8.33 -1.67
C SER A 372 -13.93 7.92 -0.48
N VAL A 373 -13.53 6.65 -0.41
CA VAL A 373 -12.69 6.11 0.67
C VAL A 373 -11.31 6.73 0.66
N HIS A 374 -10.61 6.66 -0.49
CA HIS A 374 -9.20 7.02 -0.53
C HIS A 374 -8.97 8.50 -0.86
N GLY A 375 -9.84 9.14 -1.65
CA GLY A 375 -9.72 10.54 -2.00
C GLY A 375 -10.28 11.45 -0.91
N VAL A 376 -11.58 11.37 -0.65
CA VAL A 376 -12.24 12.28 0.32
C VAL A 376 -11.74 12.03 1.74
N CYS A 377 -11.65 10.77 2.17
CA CYS A 377 -11.15 10.49 3.52
C CYS A 377 -9.63 10.60 3.62
N GLY A 378 -8.88 10.49 2.51
CA GLY A 378 -7.46 10.80 2.47
C GLY A 378 -7.19 12.30 2.71
N ILE A 379 -7.96 13.17 2.05
CA ILE A 379 -7.91 14.62 2.31
C ILE A 379 -8.27 14.91 3.77
N TRP A 380 -9.34 14.28 4.29
CA TRP A 380 -9.70 14.42 5.69
C TRP A 380 -8.55 13.98 6.62
N GLY A 381 -7.91 12.82 6.35
CA GLY A 381 -6.79 12.31 7.13
C GLY A 381 -5.63 13.30 7.19
N LEU A 382 -5.25 13.90 6.05
CA LEU A 382 -4.22 14.94 6.01
C LEU A 382 -4.52 16.14 6.91
N PHE A 383 -5.76 16.60 6.95
CA PHE A 383 -6.14 17.72 7.84
C PHE A 383 -6.38 17.28 9.29
N ALA A 384 -6.74 16.01 9.54
CA ALA A 384 -6.90 15.47 10.87
C ALA A 384 -5.58 15.44 11.67
N VAL A 385 -4.43 15.39 10.99
CA VAL A 385 -3.10 15.52 11.60
C VAL A 385 -3.02 16.74 12.52
N LEU A 386 -3.62 17.86 12.13
CA LEU A 386 -3.62 19.11 12.89
C LEU A 386 -4.33 19.03 14.26
N LEU A 387 -5.07 17.94 14.53
CA LEU A 387 -5.76 17.75 15.80
C LEU A 387 -4.84 17.23 16.91
N SER A 388 -3.69 16.65 16.56
CA SER A 388 -2.82 15.94 17.49
C SER A 388 -1.32 16.14 17.28
N ASN A 389 -0.88 16.52 16.09
CA ASN A 389 0.53 16.69 15.75
C ASN A 389 0.90 18.18 15.72
N GLY A 390 1.75 18.59 16.66
CA GLY A 390 2.17 20.00 16.79
C GLY A 390 3.21 20.44 15.74
N ASP A 391 3.85 19.51 15.05
CA ASP A 391 4.87 19.80 14.03
C ASP A 391 4.25 20.06 12.65
N ALA A 392 3.01 19.58 12.43
CA ALA A 392 2.29 19.84 11.20
C ALA A 392 1.66 21.24 11.17
N THR A 393 1.72 21.91 10.04
CA THR A 393 1.11 23.22 9.85
C THR A 393 -0.10 23.16 8.90
N PHE A 394 -1.10 24.01 9.11
CA PHE A 394 -2.25 24.09 8.19
C PHE A 394 -1.81 24.39 6.75
N MET A 395 -0.84 25.31 6.59
CA MET A 395 -0.34 25.65 5.27
C MET A 395 0.45 24.50 4.62
N GLY A 396 1.25 23.78 5.41
CA GLY A 396 1.95 22.58 4.94
C GLY A 396 0.96 21.51 4.45
N GLN A 397 -0.07 21.20 5.26
CA GLN A 397 -1.10 20.23 4.87
C GLN A 397 -1.89 20.67 3.64
N LEU A 398 -2.23 21.96 3.52
CA LEU A 398 -2.92 22.51 2.36
C LEU A 398 -2.08 22.42 1.09
N LEU A 399 -0.82 22.88 1.15
CA LEU A 399 0.09 22.87 0.00
C LEU A 399 0.44 21.43 -0.42
N GLY A 400 0.70 20.52 0.52
CA GLY A 400 0.96 19.11 0.23
C GLY A 400 -0.24 18.43 -0.40
N THR A 401 -1.44 18.63 0.16
CA THR A 401 -2.68 18.12 -0.41
C THR A 401 -2.89 18.58 -1.85
N LEU A 402 -2.73 19.90 -2.10
CA LEU A 402 -2.91 20.47 -3.44
C LEU A 402 -1.83 19.98 -4.41
N ALA A 403 -0.56 19.98 -3.99
CA ALA A 403 0.54 19.55 -4.84
C ALA A 403 0.38 18.08 -5.29
N ILE A 404 0.16 17.17 -4.34
CA ILE A 404 -0.02 15.73 -4.62
C ILE A 404 -1.26 15.50 -5.49
N PHE A 405 -2.40 16.11 -5.14
CA PHE A 405 -3.64 15.93 -5.90
C PHE A 405 -3.52 16.45 -7.32
N VAL A 406 -3.07 17.69 -7.49
CA VAL A 406 -2.98 18.32 -8.82
C VAL A 406 -1.97 17.61 -9.72
N TRP A 407 -0.79 17.28 -9.18
CA TRP A 407 0.21 16.50 -9.91
C TRP A 407 -0.37 15.18 -10.41
N THR A 408 -0.89 14.39 -9.49
CA THR A 408 -1.38 13.05 -9.81
C THR A 408 -2.58 13.11 -10.76
N PHE A 409 -3.54 13.99 -10.51
CA PHE A 409 -4.74 14.13 -11.33
C PHE A 409 -4.40 14.56 -12.76
N VAL A 410 -3.59 15.61 -12.89
CA VAL A 410 -3.27 16.18 -14.21
C VAL A 410 -2.43 15.22 -15.04
N LEU A 411 -1.37 14.63 -14.47
CA LEU A 411 -0.55 13.67 -15.21
C LEU A 411 -1.34 12.40 -15.54
N SER A 412 -2.16 11.91 -14.63
CA SER A 412 -3.04 10.78 -14.91
C SER A 412 -4.03 11.09 -16.02
N LEU A 413 -4.60 12.28 -16.03
CA LEU A 413 -5.50 12.72 -17.10
C LEU A 413 -4.80 12.75 -18.48
N ILE A 414 -3.55 13.22 -18.51
CA ILE A 414 -2.73 13.24 -19.73
C ILE A 414 -2.45 11.81 -20.19
N VAL A 415 -1.94 10.96 -19.29
CA VAL A 415 -1.58 9.56 -19.62
C VAL A 415 -2.81 8.77 -20.06
N TRP A 416 -3.93 8.84 -19.34
CA TRP A 416 -5.19 8.22 -19.74
C TRP A 416 -5.68 8.72 -21.10
N SER A 417 -5.53 10.03 -21.39
CA SER A 417 -5.92 10.60 -22.68
C SER A 417 -5.05 10.07 -23.81
N ILE A 418 -3.75 9.92 -23.62
CA ILE A 418 -2.83 9.32 -24.58
C ILE A 418 -3.21 7.85 -24.84
N ILE A 419 -3.40 7.05 -23.79
CA ILE A 419 -3.80 5.65 -23.90
C ILE A 419 -5.14 5.54 -24.62
N LYS A 420 -6.11 6.41 -24.30
CA LYS A 420 -7.41 6.48 -24.96
C LYS A 420 -7.28 6.77 -26.46
N ALA A 421 -6.38 7.64 -26.86
CA ALA A 421 -6.16 7.99 -28.26
C ALA A 421 -5.45 6.87 -29.05
N VAL A 422 -4.53 6.12 -28.40
CA VAL A 422 -3.68 5.12 -29.08
C VAL A 422 -4.37 3.75 -29.16
N ILE A 423 -4.92 3.24 -28.04
CA ILE A 423 -5.48 1.87 -27.97
C ILE A 423 -6.94 1.85 -27.50
N GLY A 424 -7.48 2.99 -27.10
CA GLY A 424 -8.78 3.09 -26.44
C GLY A 424 -8.74 2.56 -25.01
N ILE A 425 -9.57 3.12 -24.11
CA ILE A 425 -9.59 2.74 -22.70
C ILE A 425 -10.84 1.95 -22.30
N ARG A 426 -11.93 2.03 -23.10
CA ARG A 426 -13.21 1.42 -22.75
C ARG A 426 -13.49 0.21 -23.66
N ILE A 427 -13.99 -0.87 -23.06
CA ILE A 427 -14.58 -2.00 -23.82
C ILE A 427 -15.84 -1.56 -24.56
N SER A 428 -16.27 -2.30 -25.58
CA SER A 428 -17.50 -2.03 -26.31
C SER A 428 -18.75 -2.26 -25.44
N GLU A 429 -19.89 -1.70 -25.85
CA GLU A 429 -21.16 -1.94 -25.14
C GLU A 429 -21.57 -3.42 -25.17
N GLU A 430 -21.24 -4.13 -26.25
CA GLU A 430 -21.52 -5.56 -26.40
C GLU A 430 -20.67 -6.37 -25.41
N GLU A 431 -19.38 -6.06 -25.28
CA GLU A 431 -18.47 -6.68 -24.33
C GLU A 431 -18.88 -6.37 -22.89
N GLU A 432 -19.33 -5.14 -22.60
CA GLU A 432 -19.82 -4.75 -21.27
C GLU A 432 -21.12 -5.48 -20.90
N LEU A 433 -21.99 -5.76 -21.90
CA LEU A 433 -23.20 -6.56 -21.70
C LEU A 433 -22.88 -8.05 -21.50
N LEU A 434 -21.93 -8.59 -22.25
CA LEU A 434 -21.47 -9.97 -22.13
C LEU A 434 -20.74 -10.18 -20.80
N GLY A 435 -19.86 -9.28 -20.44
CA GLY A 435 -18.95 -9.32 -19.29
C GLY A 435 -17.51 -9.50 -19.71
N SER A 436 -16.61 -8.82 -19.01
CA SER A 436 -15.17 -8.80 -19.31
C SER A 436 -14.51 -10.18 -19.13
N ASP A 437 -15.05 -11.06 -18.30
CA ASP A 437 -14.55 -12.43 -18.10
C ASP A 437 -14.57 -13.21 -19.41
N ALA A 438 -15.70 -13.18 -20.11
CA ALA A 438 -15.85 -13.87 -21.40
C ALA A 438 -15.23 -13.08 -22.56
N ALA A 439 -15.32 -11.74 -22.55
CA ALA A 439 -14.91 -10.90 -23.66
C ALA A 439 -13.39 -10.67 -23.74
N ASP A 440 -12.73 -10.49 -22.61
CA ASP A 440 -11.31 -10.08 -22.55
C ASP A 440 -10.40 -11.19 -21.99
N ILE A 441 -10.87 -11.97 -21.01
CA ILE A 441 -10.09 -13.01 -20.34
C ILE A 441 -10.31 -14.41 -20.91
N GLY A 442 -11.54 -14.71 -21.35
CA GLY A 442 -11.93 -16.04 -21.88
C GLY A 442 -12.10 -17.11 -20.77
N ILE A 443 -12.12 -16.72 -19.50
CA ILE A 443 -12.32 -17.60 -18.35
C ILE A 443 -13.35 -16.98 -17.42
N GLU A 444 -14.48 -17.66 -17.21
CA GLU A 444 -15.50 -17.24 -16.26
C GLU A 444 -15.12 -17.65 -14.83
N ALA A 445 -15.35 -16.76 -13.86
CA ALA A 445 -15.02 -17.02 -12.47
C ALA A 445 -15.91 -18.09 -11.82
N TYR A 446 -17.14 -18.26 -12.32
CA TYR A 446 -18.14 -19.19 -11.76
C TYR A 446 -18.75 -20.07 -12.87
N PRO A 447 -17.95 -20.90 -13.54
CA PRO A 447 -18.42 -21.66 -14.72
C PRO A 447 -19.55 -22.65 -14.41
N GLU A 448 -19.66 -23.12 -13.18
CA GLU A 448 -20.72 -24.05 -12.73
C GLU A 448 -22.12 -23.38 -12.74
N PHE A 449 -22.19 -22.05 -12.67
CA PHE A 449 -23.43 -21.28 -12.64
C PHE A 449 -23.77 -20.64 -13.99
N THR A 450 -22.89 -20.73 -14.96
CA THR A 450 -23.15 -20.29 -16.35
C THR A 450 -23.90 -21.39 -17.08
N ARG A 451 -25.09 -21.05 -17.53
CA ARG A 451 -25.83 -21.95 -18.46
C ARG A 451 -25.17 -21.84 -19.83
N GLY A 452 -24.61 -22.95 -20.28
CA GLY A 452 -24.11 -23.09 -21.62
C GLY A 452 -25.20 -22.90 -22.71
#